data_5ecc2da5ad919362e054326dc68a81e7
#
_entry.id   5ecc2da5ad919362e054326dc68a81e7
#
_cell.length_a   1.000
_cell.length_b   1.000
_cell.length_c   1.000
_cell.angle_alpha   90.00
_cell.angle_beta   90.00
_cell.angle_gamma   90.00
#
_symmetry.space_group_name_H-M   'P 1'
#
loop_
_entity.id
_entity.type
_entity.pdbx_description
1 polymer ?
#
loop_
_entity_poly.entity_id
_entity_poly.type
_entity_poly.pdbx_seq_one_letter_code
_entity_poly.pdbx_strand_id
1 'polypeptide(L)'
;MAKIVLRHRYKDKQIFQTRRLTFEPYRYSEANISLVMGLIRKNLTPDLLTPKYREENQINPTYGHCYHSTQALFYLMDTDLLIPMAGIDYREDYHWWLQNDELIYDLTAEQYYTVGKLPPYHNGKKSKWYGWGQRPHQRSLDLMIRVLGNDKVTDELLTF
;
A
#
# COMPACT_ATOMS: atom_id res chain seq x y z
N MET A 1 -19.14 -3.64 3.78
CA MET A 1 -18.45 -2.53 3.06
C MET A 1 -17.44 -1.88 3.98
N ALA A 2 -16.22 -1.76 3.53
CA ALA A 2 -15.19 -1.04 4.25
C ALA A 2 -15.38 0.47 4.10
N LYS A 3 -15.12 1.20 5.19
CA LYS A 3 -15.15 2.67 5.20
C LYS A 3 -13.81 3.18 5.67
N ILE A 4 -13.15 3.97 4.84
CA ILE A 4 -11.92 4.66 5.19
C ILE A 4 -12.23 6.14 5.33
N VAL A 5 -11.97 6.68 6.50
CA VAL A 5 -12.21 8.10 6.80
C VAL A 5 -10.88 8.80 6.96
N LEU A 6 -10.61 9.75 6.09
CA LEU A 6 -9.41 10.58 6.10
C LEU A 6 -9.75 11.99 6.51
N ARG A 7 -8.96 12.53 7.43
CA ARG A 7 -9.07 13.94 7.83
C ARG A 7 -7.83 14.68 7.37
N HIS A 8 -8.03 15.70 6.57
CA HIS A 8 -6.97 16.58 6.11
C HIS A 8 -7.15 17.97 6.70
N ARG A 9 -6.06 18.56 7.15
CA ARG A 9 -6.02 19.95 7.52
C ARG A 9 -5.40 20.74 6.37
N TYR A 10 -6.17 21.66 5.80
CA TYR A 10 -5.63 22.60 4.83
C TYR A 10 -4.86 23.69 5.57
N LYS A 11 -3.56 23.77 5.31
CA LYS A 11 -2.66 24.70 6.01
C LYS A 11 -3.09 26.18 5.85
N ASP A 12 -3.65 26.51 4.70
CA ASP A 12 -3.95 27.91 4.36
C ASP A 12 -5.31 28.42 4.85
N LYS A 13 -6.21 27.54 5.26
CA LYS A 13 -7.58 27.93 5.62
C LYS A 13 -8.07 27.43 6.97
N GLN A 14 -7.25 26.71 7.72
CA GLN A 14 -7.62 26.07 8.97
C GLN A 14 -8.90 25.20 8.89
N ILE A 15 -9.25 24.75 7.69
CA ILE A 15 -10.44 23.93 7.46
C ILE A 15 -10.04 22.46 7.53
N PHE A 16 -10.77 21.71 8.33
CA PHE A 16 -10.65 20.26 8.33
C PHE A 16 -11.56 19.68 7.25
N GLN A 17 -10.96 19.00 6.29
CA GLN A 17 -11.72 18.19 5.34
C GLN A 17 -11.62 16.72 5.74
N THR A 18 -12.77 16.04 5.69
CA THR A 18 -12.86 14.61 5.88
C THR A 18 -13.30 13.97 4.57
N ARG A 19 -12.51 13.03 4.04
CA ARG A 19 -12.92 12.21 2.91
C ARG A 19 -13.32 10.84 3.41
N ARG A 20 -14.41 10.31 2.90
CA ARG A 20 -14.88 8.97 3.18
C ARG A 20 -14.82 8.15 1.89
N LEU A 21 -14.00 7.12 1.90
CA LEU A 21 -14.01 6.10 0.86
C LEU A 21 -14.86 4.92 1.33
N THR A 22 -15.80 4.50 0.51
CA THR A 22 -16.62 3.32 0.78
C THR A 22 -16.46 2.36 -0.40
N PHE A 23 -16.12 1.11 -0.11
CA PHE A 23 -15.92 0.08 -1.12
C PHE A 23 -16.16 -1.30 -0.52
N GLU A 24 -16.33 -2.29 -1.39
CA GLU A 24 -16.42 -3.71 -1.02
C GLU A 24 -15.02 -4.33 -1.09
N PRO A 25 -14.41 -4.74 0.04
CA PRO A 25 -13.11 -5.42 0.00
C PRO A 25 -13.27 -6.83 -0.57
N TYR A 26 -12.17 -7.37 -1.09
CA TYR A 26 -12.13 -8.73 -1.60
C TYR A 26 -12.16 -9.73 -0.44
N ARG A 27 -12.97 -10.78 -0.59
CA ARG A 27 -12.98 -11.90 0.34
C ARG A 27 -11.61 -12.55 0.40
N TYR A 28 -11.12 -12.83 1.60
CA TYR A 28 -9.81 -13.45 1.80
C TYR A 28 -9.82 -14.91 1.33
N SER A 29 -9.00 -15.21 0.34
CA SER A 29 -8.67 -16.53 -0.17
C SER A 29 -7.34 -16.44 -0.90
N GLU A 30 -6.66 -17.59 -1.10
CA GLU A 30 -5.40 -17.60 -1.88
C GLU A 30 -5.62 -17.12 -3.30
N ALA A 31 -6.72 -17.52 -3.93
CA ALA A 31 -7.06 -17.09 -5.28
C ALA A 31 -7.29 -15.57 -5.35
N ASN A 32 -8.02 -15.03 -4.39
CA ASN A 32 -8.31 -13.59 -4.37
C ASN A 32 -7.08 -12.76 -4.01
N ILE A 33 -6.25 -13.19 -3.08
CA ILE A 33 -5.04 -12.44 -2.76
C ILE A 33 -4.06 -12.41 -3.94
N SER A 34 -3.91 -13.50 -4.65
CA SER A 34 -3.11 -13.55 -5.89
C SER A 34 -3.67 -12.63 -6.96
N LEU A 35 -4.99 -12.65 -7.14
CA LEU A 35 -5.68 -11.76 -8.09
C LEU A 35 -5.42 -10.28 -7.74
N VAL A 36 -5.64 -9.91 -6.50
CA VAL A 36 -5.48 -8.52 -6.04
C VAL A 36 -4.03 -8.07 -6.13
N MET A 37 -3.07 -8.93 -5.75
CA MET A 37 -1.65 -8.63 -5.93
C MET A 37 -1.30 -8.36 -7.39
N GLY A 38 -1.81 -9.15 -8.31
CA GLY A 38 -1.64 -8.93 -9.75
C GLY A 38 -2.22 -7.61 -10.22
N LEU A 39 -3.43 -7.26 -9.77
CA LEU A 39 -4.08 -5.99 -10.08
C LEU A 39 -3.29 -4.80 -9.52
N ILE A 40 -2.78 -4.91 -8.31
CA ILE A 40 -1.94 -3.87 -7.71
C ILE A 40 -0.68 -3.68 -8.55
N ARG A 41 0.06 -4.75 -8.87
CA ARG A 41 1.29 -4.67 -9.66
C ARG A 41 1.08 -4.00 -11.02
N LYS A 42 -0.02 -4.28 -11.68
CA LYS A 42 -0.40 -3.64 -12.96
C LYS A 42 -0.55 -2.13 -12.85
N ASN A 43 -0.88 -1.63 -11.69
CA ASN A 43 -1.16 -0.23 -11.44
C ASN A 43 0.00 0.52 -10.77
N LEU A 44 1.15 -0.12 -10.58
CA LEU A 44 2.35 0.53 -10.04
C LEU A 44 3.03 1.35 -11.14
N THR A 45 2.84 2.65 -11.09
CA THR A 45 3.36 3.60 -12.08
C THR A 45 4.24 4.66 -11.41
N PRO A 46 5.20 5.27 -12.16
CA PRO A 46 6.14 6.23 -11.58
C PRO A 46 5.51 7.45 -10.93
N ASP A 47 4.29 7.84 -11.35
CA ASP A 47 3.57 8.97 -10.75
C ASP A 47 3.18 8.74 -9.27
N LEU A 48 3.13 7.48 -8.83
CA LEU A 48 2.92 7.14 -7.43
C LEU A 48 4.17 7.37 -6.56
N LEU A 49 5.31 7.62 -7.17
CA LEU A 49 6.59 7.76 -6.48
C LEU A 49 6.94 9.22 -6.22
N THR A 50 7.65 9.46 -5.11
CA THR A 50 8.39 10.70 -4.92
C THR A 50 9.44 10.82 -6.05
N PRO A 51 9.66 12.01 -6.63
CA PRO A 51 10.57 12.17 -7.78
C PRO A 51 11.95 11.54 -7.61
N LYS A 52 12.51 11.55 -6.41
CA LYS A 52 13.84 10.97 -6.12
C LYS A 52 13.95 9.46 -6.39
N TYR A 53 12.82 8.74 -6.44
CA TYR A 53 12.81 7.29 -6.68
C TYR A 53 12.58 6.93 -8.15
N ARG A 54 12.18 7.88 -8.99
CA ARG A 54 11.74 7.61 -10.36
C ARG A 54 12.86 7.16 -11.27
N GLU A 55 14.07 7.67 -11.09
CA GLU A 55 15.22 7.29 -11.91
C GLU A 55 15.55 5.80 -11.78
N GLU A 56 15.71 5.32 -10.55
CA GLU A 56 15.99 3.90 -10.31
C GLU A 56 14.79 3.02 -10.68
N ASN A 57 13.59 3.51 -10.50
CA ASN A 57 12.37 2.79 -10.88
C ASN A 57 12.29 2.49 -12.38
N GLN A 58 12.91 3.28 -13.24
CA GLN A 58 12.94 3.04 -14.69
C GLN A 58 13.59 1.70 -15.04
N ILE A 59 14.61 1.27 -14.29
CA ILE A 59 15.33 0.01 -14.49
C ILE A 59 14.94 -1.06 -13.47
N ASN A 60 14.21 -0.70 -12.43
CA ASN A 60 13.75 -1.58 -11.37
C ASN A 60 12.29 -1.24 -11.02
N PRO A 61 11.33 -1.75 -11.80
CA PRO A 61 9.93 -1.26 -11.79
C PRO A 61 9.19 -1.36 -10.46
N THR A 62 9.58 -2.24 -9.54
CA THR A 62 8.95 -2.34 -8.22
C THR A 62 9.64 -1.48 -7.15
N TYR A 63 10.79 -0.90 -7.47
CA TYR A 63 11.52 -0.04 -6.55
C TYR A 63 10.70 1.19 -6.15
N GLY A 64 10.66 1.47 -4.85
CA GLY A 64 9.96 2.61 -4.29
C GLY A 64 8.47 2.38 -3.99
N HIS A 65 7.92 1.25 -4.42
CA HIS A 65 6.49 0.95 -4.28
C HIS A 65 6.12 0.09 -3.06
N CYS A 66 7.05 -0.29 -2.20
CA CYS A 66 6.79 -1.28 -1.17
C CYS A 66 5.72 -0.85 -0.15
N TYR A 67 5.79 0.37 0.35
CA TYR A 67 4.88 0.84 1.40
C TYR A 67 3.44 0.96 0.91
N HIS A 68 3.21 1.73 -0.14
CA HIS A 68 1.85 1.98 -0.61
C HIS A 68 1.19 0.76 -1.25
N SER A 69 1.96 -0.12 -1.90
CA SER A 69 1.40 -1.37 -2.44
C SER A 69 1.01 -2.34 -1.33
N THR A 70 1.84 -2.46 -0.29
CA THR A 70 1.55 -3.29 0.88
C THR A 70 0.33 -2.78 1.63
N GLN A 71 0.23 -1.48 1.84
CA GLN A 71 -0.91 -0.87 2.51
C GLN A 71 -2.20 -1.03 1.69
N ALA A 72 -2.13 -0.87 0.37
CA ALA A 72 -3.28 -1.11 -0.51
C ALA A 72 -3.79 -2.55 -0.40
N LEU A 73 -2.90 -3.54 -0.44
CA LEU A 73 -3.28 -4.94 -0.27
C LEU A 73 -3.96 -5.19 1.08
N PHE A 74 -3.42 -4.61 2.14
CA PHE A 74 -3.96 -4.74 3.49
C PHE A 74 -5.42 -4.29 3.56
N TYR A 75 -5.75 -3.14 2.98
CA TYR A 75 -7.10 -2.60 3.01
C TYR A 75 -8.05 -3.23 1.99
N LEU A 76 -7.52 -3.74 0.88
CA LEU A 76 -8.35 -4.39 -0.15
C LEU A 76 -8.79 -5.81 0.22
N MET A 77 -8.09 -6.46 1.14
CA MET A 77 -8.45 -7.81 1.61
C MET A 77 -9.27 -7.74 2.89
N ASP A 78 -10.40 -8.43 2.92
CA ASP A 78 -11.29 -8.50 4.08
C ASP A 78 -10.81 -9.58 5.05
N THR A 79 -9.78 -9.25 5.84
CA THR A 79 -9.21 -10.17 6.82
C THR A 79 -8.36 -9.46 7.88
N ASP A 80 -8.34 -10.01 9.08
CA ASP A 80 -7.44 -9.60 10.16
C ASP A 80 -6.16 -10.45 10.22
N LEU A 81 -6.01 -11.42 9.32
CA LEU A 81 -4.89 -12.38 9.33
C LEU A 81 -3.61 -11.81 8.70
N LEU A 82 -3.71 -10.77 7.89
CA LEU A 82 -2.55 -10.16 7.23
C LEU A 82 -1.93 -9.11 8.15
N ILE A 83 -0.70 -9.37 8.57
CA ILE A 83 0.04 -8.51 9.50
C ILE A 83 1.06 -7.68 8.74
N PRO A 84 1.03 -6.34 8.86
CA PRO A 84 2.07 -5.50 8.28
C PRO A 84 3.43 -5.76 8.92
N MET A 85 4.43 -6.02 8.09
CA MET A 85 5.80 -6.28 8.48
C MET A 85 6.73 -5.27 7.83
N ALA A 86 7.76 -4.87 8.54
CA ALA A 86 8.85 -4.06 7.98
C ALA A 86 10.19 -4.59 8.45
N GLY A 87 11.17 -4.55 7.56
CA GLY A 87 12.55 -4.95 7.83
C GLY A 87 13.51 -4.00 7.16
N ILE A 88 14.74 -3.91 7.67
CA ILE A 88 15.79 -3.05 7.15
C ILE A 88 16.56 -3.81 6.07
N ASP A 89 16.62 -3.24 4.87
CA ASP A 89 17.29 -3.85 3.73
C ASP A 89 18.79 -3.51 3.66
N TYR A 90 19.46 -3.96 2.58
CA TYR A 90 20.89 -3.74 2.38
C TYR A 90 21.27 -2.26 2.21
N ARG A 91 20.31 -1.37 1.92
CA ARG A 91 20.51 0.10 1.83
C ARG A 91 20.23 0.81 3.14
N GLU A 92 19.90 0.06 4.20
CA GLU A 92 19.44 0.60 5.48
C GLU A 92 18.07 1.31 5.37
N ASP A 93 17.28 0.96 4.34
CA ASP A 93 15.91 1.44 4.15
C ASP A 93 14.91 0.40 4.63
N TYR A 94 13.72 0.85 5.03
CA TYR A 94 12.65 -0.06 5.40
C TYR A 94 11.98 -0.64 4.17
N HIS A 95 11.80 -1.96 4.18
CA HIS A 95 10.99 -2.71 3.22
C HIS A 95 9.73 -3.23 3.90
N TRP A 96 8.60 -3.17 3.21
CA TRP A 96 7.29 -3.56 3.74
C TRP A 96 6.70 -4.74 2.98
N TRP A 97 6.05 -5.64 3.73
CA TRP A 97 5.26 -6.75 3.20
C TRP A 97 4.16 -7.11 4.19
N LEU A 98 3.23 -8.00 3.76
CA LEU A 98 2.24 -8.60 4.66
C LEU A 98 2.63 -10.04 4.94
N GLN A 99 2.28 -10.52 6.12
CA GLN A 99 2.58 -11.87 6.54
C GLN A 99 1.40 -12.49 7.29
N ASN A 100 1.09 -13.75 6.98
CA ASN A 100 0.17 -14.58 7.74
C ASN A 100 0.92 -15.85 8.14
N ASP A 101 1.26 -16.00 9.41
CA ASP A 101 2.15 -17.04 9.91
C ASP A 101 3.47 -17.06 9.13
N GLU A 102 3.76 -18.14 8.38
CA GLU A 102 4.96 -18.26 7.56
C GLU A 102 4.76 -17.78 6.11
N LEU A 103 3.52 -17.47 5.74
CA LEU A 103 3.21 -17.01 4.39
C LEU A 103 3.53 -15.53 4.23
N ILE A 104 4.39 -15.22 3.28
CA ILE A 104 4.83 -13.86 2.98
C ILE A 104 4.17 -13.39 1.69
N TYR A 105 3.56 -12.20 1.74
CA TYR A 105 2.96 -11.54 0.59
C TYR A 105 3.69 -10.24 0.34
N ASP A 106 4.62 -10.27 -0.60
CA ASP A 106 5.50 -9.16 -0.94
C ASP A 106 5.31 -8.77 -2.41
N LEU A 107 4.65 -7.65 -2.62
CA LEU A 107 4.31 -7.13 -3.95
C LEU A 107 5.53 -6.64 -4.73
N THR A 108 6.62 -6.32 -4.03
CA THR A 108 7.78 -5.64 -4.61
C THR A 108 9.10 -6.36 -4.36
N ALA A 109 9.04 -7.67 -4.10
CA ALA A 109 10.24 -8.49 -3.87
C ALA A 109 11.24 -8.43 -5.02
N GLU A 110 10.76 -8.29 -6.26
CA GLU A 110 11.59 -8.23 -7.46
C GLU A 110 12.59 -7.08 -7.44
N GLN A 111 12.32 -6.00 -6.70
CA GLN A 111 13.27 -4.89 -6.57
C GLN A 111 14.62 -5.34 -6.01
N TYR A 112 14.63 -6.39 -5.19
CA TYR A 112 15.84 -6.99 -4.63
C TYR A 112 16.48 -7.98 -5.60
N TYR A 113 15.70 -8.86 -6.19
CA TYR A 113 16.20 -9.88 -7.12
C TYR A 113 16.83 -9.24 -8.36
N THR A 114 16.27 -8.14 -8.85
CA THR A 114 16.82 -7.40 -9.99
C THR A 114 18.26 -6.94 -9.77
N VAL A 115 18.64 -6.66 -8.54
CA VAL A 115 20.01 -6.22 -8.17
C VAL A 115 20.81 -7.30 -7.45
N GLY A 116 20.37 -8.55 -7.51
CA GLY A 116 21.07 -9.69 -6.91
C GLY A 116 21.05 -9.72 -5.38
N LYS A 117 20.02 -9.17 -4.76
CA LYS A 117 19.84 -9.12 -3.30
C LYS A 117 18.62 -9.92 -2.88
N LEU A 118 18.49 -10.16 -1.60
CA LEU A 118 17.32 -10.80 -1.00
C LEU A 118 16.52 -9.77 -0.19
N PRO A 119 15.17 -9.90 -0.18
CA PRO A 119 14.36 -9.08 0.73
C PRO A 119 14.74 -9.33 2.20
N PRO A 120 14.59 -8.34 3.09
CA PRO A 120 15.05 -8.43 4.48
C PRO A 120 14.06 -9.14 5.40
N TYR A 121 13.51 -10.29 5.01
CA TYR A 121 12.52 -11.01 5.81
C TYR A 121 13.07 -11.47 7.16
N HIS A 122 14.36 -11.78 7.23
CA HIS A 122 15.04 -12.28 8.43
C HIS A 122 15.04 -11.29 9.60
N ASN A 123 14.94 -9.99 9.33
CA ASN A 123 14.86 -8.97 10.37
C ASN A 123 13.48 -8.28 10.45
N GLY A 124 12.48 -8.89 9.81
CA GLY A 124 11.13 -8.36 9.79
C GLY A 124 10.48 -8.30 11.17
N LYS A 125 9.78 -7.21 11.45
CA LYS A 125 9.03 -6.99 12.68
C LYS A 125 7.63 -6.52 12.36
N LYS A 126 6.65 -6.90 13.18
CA LYS A 126 5.31 -6.32 13.13
C LYS A 126 5.43 -4.81 13.23
N SER A 127 4.81 -4.10 12.31
CA SER A 127 4.97 -2.65 12.21
C SER A 127 3.63 -1.96 12.02
N LYS A 128 3.54 -0.76 12.57
CA LYS A 128 2.36 0.10 12.38
C LYS A 128 2.58 1.01 11.18
N TRP A 129 1.52 1.31 10.46
CA TRP A 129 1.57 2.27 9.37
C TRP A 129 2.05 3.64 9.87
N TYR A 130 2.75 4.35 9.00
CA TYR A 130 3.19 5.71 9.30
C TYR A 130 2.00 6.66 9.44
N GLY A 131 2.15 7.67 10.25
CA GLY A 131 1.19 8.73 10.41
C GLY A 131 0.18 8.51 11.54
N TRP A 132 -0.64 9.51 11.75
CA TRP A 132 -1.62 9.55 12.83
C TRP A 132 -2.82 8.68 12.52
N GLY A 133 -3.18 7.83 13.47
CA GLY A 133 -4.35 6.96 13.36
C GLY A 133 -4.21 5.83 12.34
N GLN A 134 -2.99 5.51 11.92
CA GLN A 134 -2.70 4.40 10.99
C GLN A 134 -3.54 4.44 9.71
N ARG A 135 -3.74 5.64 9.18
CA ARG A 135 -4.58 5.85 8.00
C ARG A 135 -3.82 5.50 6.72
N PRO A 136 -4.54 5.07 5.66
CA PRO A 136 -3.90 4.88 4.38
C PRO A 136 -3.27 6.18 3.86
N HIS A 137 -2.06 6.08 3.35
CA HIS A 137 -1.41 7.17 2.65
C HIS A 137 -2.15 7.50 1.35
N GLN A 138 -2.08 8.75 0.89
CA GLN A 138 -2.76 9.17 -0.34
C GLN A 138 -2.40 8.28 -1.54
N ARG A 139 -1.14 7.89 -1.66
CA ARG A 139 -0.68 6.99 -2.74
C ARG A 139 -1.32 5.61 -2.65
N SER A 140 -1.50 5.10 -1.45
CA SER A 140 -2.19 3.82 -1.21
C SER A 140 -3.66 3.92 -1.64
N LEU A 141 -4.32 5.03 -1.34
CA LEU A 141 -5.70 5.28 -1.75
C LEU A 141 -5.83 5.40 -3.26
N ASP A 142 -4.95 6.15 -3.91
CA ASP A 142 -4.94 6.27 -5.36
C ASP A 142 -4.78 4.91 -6.02
N LEU A 143 -3.89 4.08 -5.49
CA LEU A 143 -3.66 2.73 -5.97
C LEU A 143 -4.88 1.84 -5.76
N MET A 144 -5.53 1.90 -4.59
CA MET A 144 -6.76 1.16 -4.31
C MET A 144 -7.89 1.53 -5.29
N ILE A 145 -8.06 2.82 -5.56
CA ILE A 145 -9.07 3.30 -6.51
C ILE A 145 -8.78 2.78 -7.92
N ARG A 146 -7.53 2.75 -8.34
CA ARG A 146 -7.13 2.18 -9.63
C ARG A 146 -7.46 0.69 -9.73
N VAL A 147 -7.26 -0.07 -8.65
CA VAL A 147 -7.56 -1.50 -8.60
C VAL A 147 -9.05 -1.76 -8.63
N LEU A 148 -9.82 -1.02 -7.84
CA LEU A 148 -11.27 -1.19 -7.71
C LEU A 148 -12.05 -0.65 -8.91
N GLY A 149 -11.56 0.42 -9.54
CA GLY A 149 -12.29 1.19 -10.54
C GLY A 149 -13.22 2.23 -9.89
N ASN A 150 -13.45 3.33 -10.61
CA ASN A 150 -14.23 4.46 -10.09
C ASN A 150 -15.71 4.11 -9.80
N ASP A 151 -16.26 3.13 -10.50
CA ASP A 151 -17.64 2.68 -10.34
C ASP A 151 -17.89 1.86 -9.06
N LYS A 152 -16.82 1.36 -8.43
CA LYS A 152 -16.90 0.52 -7.22
C LYS A 152 -16.50 1.24 -5.95
N VAL A 153 -16.13 2.50 -6.05
CA VAL A 153 -15.69 3.32 -4.92
C VAL A 153 -16.55 4.55 -4.82
N THR A 154 -17.13 4.77 -3.65
CA THR A 154 -17.78 6.04 -3.33
C THR A 154 -16.79 6.91 -2.57
N ASP A 155 -16.47 8.06 -3.14
CA ASP A 155 -15.57 9.05 -2.54
C ASP A 155 -16.39 10.29 -2.19
N GLU A 156 -16.58 10.51 -0.91
CA GLU A 156 -17.43 11.59 -0.41
C GLU A 156 -16.56 12.58 0.39
N LEU A 157 -16.62 13.84 0.00
CA LEU A 157 -15.98 14.93 0.71
C LEU A 157 -16.94 15.51 1.75
N LEU A 158 -16.57 15.37 3.01
CA LEU A 158 -17.31 15.95 4.13
C LEU A 158 -16.55 17.19 4.62
N THR A 159 -17.22 18.34 4.61
CA THR A 159 -16.67 19.62 5.09
C THR A 159 -17.29 19.95 6.45
N PHE A 160 -16.46 20.27 7.43
CA PHE A 160 -16.89 20.71 8.77
C PHE A 160 -16.46 22.15 9.01
#